data_b6e23ca67ecbbd9b675698cf28c1125c
#
_entry.id   b6e23ca67ecbbd9b675698cf28c1125c
#
_cell.length_a   1.000
_cell.length_b   1.000
_cell.length_c   1.000
_cell.angle_alpha   90.00
_cell.angle_beta   90.00
_cell.angle_gamma   90.00
#
_symmetry.space_group_name_H-M   'P 1'
#
loop_
_entity.id
_entity.type
_entity.pdbx_description
1 polymer ?
#
loop_
_entity_poly.entity_id
_entity_poly.type
_entity_poly.pdbx_seq_one_letter_code
_entity_poly.pdbx_strand_id
1 'polypeptide(L)'
;MHRRSLIRFAAVLAMVAGGAAQAADPVNITYGYHPYWTGGWNGVIIKAKELWKKHLPPGSQVRFEPHLTGPPMVNAMLANRMQIGTMGDMPSLVATTKGTIGDIRLVSVPMYSSGQNCPKILVRRDAPAFSGHADAMKWLSGKPFAVHRGTCANAAIESIIAKGAFKPSELQYTPIEVIASNFEAKKLDAAIMWEPHARRMVEAGHARYISTGAPYQVPDADFTLMRQDFIDRNPAAAAGWIKAEIEAVRFMIENPRETAKILAAELTGYTEQMAWAALYEVNPPQIGGDPVNYVGKMVFDQEVLALMKTGYTFLHRIKAIDRPDMPPNAINDGPLKRALSEMKATAPLGEIKGQPRSNFK
;
A
#
# COMPACT_ATOMS: atom_id res chain seq x y z
N MET A 1 -2.44 93.85 4.48
CA MET A 1 -2.80 92.74 5.38
C MET A 1 -2.94 91.50 4.52
N HIS A 2 -1.90 90.65 4.43
CA HIS A 2 -1.91 89.42 3.62
C HIS A 2 -1.76 88.22 4.55
N ARG A 3 -2.80 87.40 4.71
CA ARG A 3 -2.72 86.08 5.38
C ARG A 3 -2.23 85.04 4.42
N ARG A 4 -1.07 84.47 4.68
CA ARG A 4 -0.53 83.30 4.00
C ARG A 4 -1.05 82.00 4.67
N SER A 5 -1.88 81.23 3.97
CA SER A 5 -2.29 79.89 4.41
C SER A 5 -1.18 78.86 4.10
N LEU A 6 -0.65 78.24 5.15
CA LEU A 6 0.27 77.07 5.02
C LEU A 6 -0.54 75.79 4.92
N ILE A 7 -0.50 75.13 3.74
CA ILE A 7 -1.06 73.81 3.53
C ILE A 7 0.04 72.83 3.97
N ARG A 8 -0.23 72.07 5.03
CA ARG A 8 0.62 70.93 5.46
C ARG A 8 0.18 69.71 4.69
N PHE A 9 1.02 69.19 3.78
CA PHE A 9 0.89 67.85 3.19
C PHE A 9 1.35 66.81 4.21
N ALA A 10 0.42 66.03 4.74
CA ALA A 10 0.73 64.84 5.52
C ALA A 10 0.88 63.68 4.53
N ALA A 11 2.11 63.21 4.31
CA ALA A 11 2.41 62.01 3.55
C ALA A 11 2.07 60.78 4.44
N VAL A 12 1.00 60.06 4.11
CA VAL A 12 0.68 58.78 4.72
C VAL A 12 1.55 57.71 4.05
N LEU A 13 2.58 57.26 4.76
CA LEU A 13 3.39 56.09 4.37
C LEU A 13 2.56 54.84 4.69
N ALA A 14 1.92 54.25 3.69
CA ALA A 14 1.31 52.93 3.80
C ALA A 14 2.43 51.87 3.88
N MET A 15 2.74 51.40 5.08
CA MET A 15 3.55 50.20 5.27
C MET A 15 2.76 48.98 4.75
N VAL A 16 3.09 48.54 3.56
CA VAL A 16 2.69 47.21 3.05
C VAL A 16 3.52 46.21 3.85
N ALA A 17 2.98 45.70 4.95
CA ALA A 17 3.52 44.55 5.65
C ALA A 17 3.30 43.34 4.74
N GLY A 18 4.25 43.10 3.82
CA GLY A 18 4.38 41.84 3.11
C GLY A 18 4.66 40.78 4.16
N GLY A 19 3.63 40.04 4.56
CA GLY A 19 3.81 38.83 5.37
C GLY A 19 4.71 37.86 4.59
N ALA A 20 6.00 37.83 4.90
CA ALA A 20 6.88 36.76 4.46
C ALA A 20 6.24 35.46 4.99
N ALA A 21 5.73 34.64 4.10
CA ALA A 21 5.31 33.28 4.47
C ALA A 21 6.51 32.61 5.14
N GLN A 22 6.45 32.46 6.46
CA GLN A 22 7.52 31.84 7.22
C GLN A 22 7.73 30.44 6.67
N ALA A 23 8.91 30.16 6.12
CA ALA A 23 9.24 28.83 5.63
C ALA A 23 9.06 27.84 6.79
N ALA A 24 8.35 26.75 6.54
CA ALA A 24 8.16 25.74 7.57
C ALA A 24 9.53 25.16 7.98
N ASP A 25 9.68 24.87 9.27
CA ASP A 25 10.92 24.31 9.81
C ASP A 25 11.25 22.94 9.19
N PRO A 26 12.55 22.62 9.01
CA PRO A 26 12.98 21.32 8.52
C PRO A 26 12.54 20.20 9.48
N VAL A 27 12.20 19.04 8.93
CA VAL A 27 11.75 17.89 9.70
C VAL A 27 12.67 16.69 9.52
N ASN A 28 12.76 15.86 10.57
CA ASN A 28 13.40 14.56 10.50
C ASN A 28 12.30 13.49 10.50
N ILE A 29 12.22 12.70 9.43
CA ILE A 29 11.21 11.66 9.24
C ILE A 29 11.90 10.31 9.16
N THR A 30 11.43 9.34 9.96
CA THR A 30 11.64 7.93 9.69
C THR A 30 10.42 7.42 8.95
N TYR A 31 10.64 6.90 7.75
CA TYR A 31 9.61 6.33 6.89
C TYR A 31 9.80 4.83 6.73
N GLY A 32 8.80 4.06 7.17
CA GLY A 32 8.72 2.62 6.96
C GLY A 32 8.02 2.27 5.65
N TYR A 33 8.59 1.33 4.89
CA TYR A 33 8.00 0.86 3.65
C TYR A 33 8.23 -0.64 3.43
N HIS A 34 7.48 -1.21 2.49
CA HIS A 34 7.39 -2.64 2.25
C HIS A 34 7.91 -2.97 0.84
N PRO A 35 9.24 -3.15 0.64
CA PRO A 35 9.79 -3.39 -0.70
C PRO A 35 9.31 -4.72 -1.31
N TYR A 36 8.93 -5.71 -0.49
CA TYR A 36 8.44 -7.01 -0.94
C TYR A 36 6.90 -7.13 -0.94
N TRP A 37 6.23 -6.01 -1.20
CA TRP A 37 4.79 -5.90 -1.40
C TRP A 37 4.50 -4.88 -2.50
N THR A 38 3.84 -5.32 -3.60
CA THR A 38 3.64 -4.46 -4.79
C THR A 38 2.89 -3.17 -4.48
N GLY A 39 1.93 -3.22 -3.56
CA GLY A 39 1.19 -2.04 -3.15
C GLY A 39 2.04 -0.98 -2.44
N GLY A 40 3.09 -1.38 -1.71
CA GLY A 40 4.03 -0.46 -1.04
C GLY A 40 5.16 0.08 -1.93
N TRP A 41 5.16 -0.22 -3.22
CA TRP A 41 6.26 0.16 -4.13
C TRP A 41 6.34 1.66 -4.43
N ASN A 42 5.28 2.43 -4.19
CA ASN A 42 5.35 3.89 -4.17
C ASN A 42 6.46 4.40 -3.23
N GLY A 43 6.67 3.74 -2.08
CA GLY A 43 7.76 4.07 -1.14
C GLY A 43 9.15 3.86 -1.74
N VAL A 44 9.35 2.81 -2.55
CA VAL A 44 10.60 2.57 -3.29
C VAL A 44 10.84 3.69 -4.30
N ILE A 45 9.80 4.10 -5.04
CA ILE A 45 9.90 5.18 -6.02
C ILE A 45 10.18 6.53 -5.33
N ILE A 46 9.52 6.84 -4.21
CA ILE A 46 9.80 8.06 -3.42
C ILE A 46 11.27 8.11 -3.03
N LYS A 47 11.84 6.99 -2.55
CA LYS A 47 13.24 6.86 -2.15
C LYS A 47 14.17 7.06 -3.33
N ALA A 48 14.02 6.26 -4.38
CA ALA A 48 14.93 6.20 -5.51
C ALA A 48 14.99 7.52 -6.31
N LYS A 49 13.84 8.20 -6.43
CA LYS A 49 13.73 9.48 -7.15
C LYS A 49 13.84 10.70 -6.24
N GLU A 50 14.05 10.49 -4.94
CA GLU A 50 14.13 11.55 -3.92
C GLU A 50 12.95 12.55 -4.00
N LEU A 51 11.74 12.07 -4.34
CA LEU A 51 10.57 12.93 -4.58
C LEU A 51 10.21 13.79 -3.37
N TRP A 52 10.49 13.30 -2.16
CA TRP A 52 10.27 14.02 -0.91
C TRP A 52 11.05 15.35 -0.81
N LYS A 53 12.24 15.45 -1.47
CA LYS A 53 13.05 16.68 -1.45
C LYS A 53 12.36 17.87 -2.11
N LYS A 54 11.44 17.62 -3.06
CA LYS A 54 10.67 18.68 -3.73
C LYS A 54 9.58 19.27 -2.84
N HIS A 55 9.08 18.52 -1.86
CA HIS A 55 7.83 18.82 -1.17
C HIS A 55 7.97 19.01 0.32
N LEU A 56 9.04 18.52 0.93
CA LEU A 56 9.34 18.77 2.33
C LEU A 56 10.04 20.13 2.50
N PRO A 57 9.95 20.77 3.69
CA PRO A 57 10.69 21.97 4.00
C PRO A 57 12.19 21.81 3.72
N PRO A 58 12.88 22.85 3.19
CA PRO A 58 14.32 22.78 2.94
C PRO A 58 15.11 22.37 4.17
N GLY A 59 16.11 21.48 4.00
CA GLY A 59 16.90 20.95 5.11
C GLY A 59 16.30 19.73 5.81
N SER A 60 15.07 19.32 5.45
CA SER A 60 14.47 18.10 5.99
C SER A 60 15.28 16.86 5.62
N GLN A 61 15.24 15.86 6.50
CA GLN A 61 15.93 14.57 6.32
C GLN A 61 14.91 13.42 6.40
N VAL A 62 15.09 12.39 5.56
CA VAL A 62 14.27 11.19 5.59
C VAL A 62 15.15 9.96 5.72
N ARG A 63 14.90 9.16 6.76
CA ARG A 63 15.47 7.84 6.93
C ARG A 63 14.48 6.79 6.45
N PHE A 64 14.84 6.06 5.41
CA PHE A 64 14.02 4.99 4.83
C PHE A 64 14.33 3.67 5.53
N GLU A 65 13.31 3.04 6.12
CA GLU A 65 13.43 1.74 6.79
C GLU A 65 12.61 0.67 6.04
N PRO A 66 13.28 -0.27 5.35
CA PRO A 66 12.59 -1.38 4.69
C PRO A 66 12.15 -2.44 5.73
N HIS A 67 10.94 -2.94 5.58
CA HIS A 67 10.39 -4.01 6.40
C HIS A 67 9.80 -5.14 5.55
N LEU A 68 9.92 -6.39 6.00
CA LEU A 68 9.34 -7.54 5.32
C LEU A 68 7.83 -7.68 5.55
N THR A 69 7.34 -7.18 6.70
CA THR A 69 5.93 -7.27 7.11
C THR A 69 5.50 -6.01 7.86
N GLY A 70 4.20 -5.75 7.95
CA GLY A 70 3.63 -4.57 8.61
C GLY A 70 3.83 -4.49 10.13
N PRO A 71 3.68 -5.57 10.93
CA PRO A 71 3.72 -5.49 12.39
C PRO A 71 4.96 -4.82 12.98
N PRO A 72 6.19 -5.03 12.51
CA PRO A 72 7.35 -4.28 12.99
C PRO A 72 7.24 -2.77 12.76
N MET A 73 6.67 -2.32 11.65
CA MET A 73 6.41 -0.90 11.39
C MET A 73 5.39 -0.33 12.37
N VAL A 74 4.30 -1.05 12.63
CA VAL A 74 3.30 -0.66 13.65
C VAL A 74 3.98 -0.47 15.01
N ASN A 75 4.81 -1.42 15.44
CA ASN A 75 5.54 -1.32 16.70
C ASN A 75 6.52 -0.12 16.74
N ALA A 76 7.21 0.17 15.63
CA ALA A 76 8.10 1.33 15.53
C ALA A 76 7.31 2.66 15.61
N MET A 77 6.15 2.74 14.97
CA MET A 77 5.27 3.91 15.04
C MET A 77 4.71 4.10 16.45
N LEU A 78 4.24 3.05 17.11
CA LEU A 78 3.74 3.09 18.49
C LEU A 78 4.85 3.55 19.47
N ALA A 79 6.08 3.11 19.25
CA ALA A 79 7.24 3.51 20.04
C ALA A 79 7.81 4.91 19.68
N ASN A 80 7.12 5.68 18.83
CA ASN A 80 7.57 7.01 18.34
C ASN A 80 8.95 7.00 17.63
N ARG A 81 9.35 5.87 17.06
CA ARG A 81 10.59 5.74 16.28
C ARG A 81 10.38 5.89 14.77
N MET A 82 9.12 5.91 14.33
CA MET A 82 8.71 6.04 12.94
C MET A 82 7.51 6.98 12.86
N GLN A 83 7.58 8.01 12.01
CA GLN A 83 6.54 9.03 11.87
C GLN A 83 5.53 8.68 10.78
N ILE A 84 6.00 8.06 9.70
CA ILE A 84 5.21 7.72 8.52
C ILE A 84 5.49 6.26 8.13
N GLY A 85 4.48 5.53 7.69
CA GLY A 85 4.64 4.18 7.17
C GLY A 85 3.62 3.86 6.10
N THR A 86 4.01 3.14 5.04
CA THR A 86 3.09 2.58 4.05
C THR A 86 3.10 1.06 4.15
N MET A 87 1.93 0.47 4.41
CA MET A 87 1.79 -0.97 4.61
C MET A 87 0.41 -1.47 4.18
N GLY A 88 0.29 -2.78 3.99
CA GLY A 88 -0.97 -3.42 3.62
C GLY A 88 -2.08 -3.21 4.64
N ASP A 89 -3.30 -3.51 4.25
CA ASP A 89 -4.54 -3.23 4.96
C ASP A 89 -4.56 -3.78 6.40
N MET A 90 -4.35 -5.06 6.63
CA MET A 90 -4.54 -5.66 7.95
C MET A 90 -3.65 -5.05 9.04
N PRO A 91 -2.32 -4.91 8.88
CA PRO A 91 -1.48 -4.25 9.87
C PRO A 91 -1.83 -2.76 10.03
N SER A 92 -2.26 -2.09 8.96
CA SER A 92 -2.71 -0.70 9.00
C SER A 92 -3.93 -0.53 9.91
N LEU A 93 -4.93 -1.41 9.76
CA LEU A 93 -6.12 -1.40 10.61
C LEU A 93 -5.77 -1.70 12.08
N VAL A 94 -4.88 -2.67 12.34
CA VAL A 94 -4.40 -2.94 13.70
C VAL A 94 -3.78 -1.68 14.33
N ALA A 95 -2.95 -0.94 13.58
CA ALA A 95 -2.28 0.27 14.10
C ALA A 95 -3.27 1.30 14.65
N THR A 96 -4.41 1.52 13.98
CA THR A 96 -5.43 2.49 14.39
C THR A 96 -6.16 2.12 15.68
N THR A 97 -6.14 0.85 16.07
CA THR A 97 -6.79 0.38 17.31
C THR A 97 -5.95 0.56 18.56
N LYS A 98 -4.70 1.02 18.43
CA LYS A 98 -3.73 1.17 19.54
C LYS A 98 -3.63 2.60 20.07
N GLY A 99 -4.68 3.39 19.93
CA GLY A 99 -4.72 4.82 20.28
C GLY A 99 -4.30 5.18 21.71
N THR A 100 -4.41 4.26 22.66
CA THR A 100 -3.93 4.44 24.06
C THR A 100 -2.40 4.37 24.18
N ILE A 101 -1.70 3.76 23.22
CA ILE A 101 -0.23 3.63 23.19
C ILE A 101 0.36 4.67 22.24
N GLY A 102 -0.25 4.89 21.08
CA GLY A 102 0.19 5.86 20.08
C GLY A 102 -0.95 6.14 19.10
N ASP A 103 -1.21 7.42 18.86
CA ASP A 103 -2.27 7.87 17.97
C ASP A 103 -1.79 7.83 16.51
N ILE A 104 -2.12 6.75 15.81
CA ILE A 104 -1.76 6.50 14.41
C ILE A 104 -3.02 6.60 13.55
N ARG A 105 -2.93 7.34 12.44
CA ARG A 105 -4.02 7.63 11.53
C ARG A 105 -3.72 7.11 10.13
N LEU A 106 -4.75 6.64 9.45
CA LEU A 106 -4.74 6.40 8.01
C LEU A 106 -4.90 7.75 7.31
N VAL A 107 -3.99 8.06 6.39
CA VAL A 107 -3.93 9.38 5.75
C VAL A 107 -4.29 9.34 4.28
N SER A 108 -3.90 8.26 3.58
CA SER A 108 -4.16 8.04 2.16
C SER A 108 -4.24 6.55 1.83
N VAL A 109 -4.75 6.25 0.62
CA VAL A 109 -4.88 4.90 0.06
C VAL A 109 -4.12 4.89 -1.27
N PRO A 110 -2.77 4.81 -1.28
CA PRO A 110 -2.00 4.95 -2.51
C PRO A 110 -2.40 3.95 -3.59
N MET A 111 -2.62 2.69 -3.20
CA MET A 111 -2.95 1.62 -4.15
C MET A 111 -4.12 0.78 -3.64
N TYR A 112 -5.04 0.46 -4.54
CA TYR A 112 -6.19 -0.42 -4.31
C TYR A 112 -6.28 -1.45 -5.43
N SER A 113 -6.56 -2.70 -5.10
CA SER A 113 -6.75 -3.79 -6.06
C SER A 113 -8.07 -4.52 -5.81
N SER A 114 -8.75 -4.91 -6.89
CA SER A 114 -9.95 -5.76 -6.83
C SER A 114 -9.66 -7.21 -6.39
N GLY A 115 -8.45 -7.50 -5.93
CA GLY A 115 -8.00 -8.84 -5.56
C GLY A 115 -7.04 -9.45 -6.58
N GLN A 116 -6.32 -8.61 -7.33
CA GLN A 116 -5.41 -9.08 -8.37
C GLN A 116 -4.00 -9.40 -7.85
N ASN A 117 -3.59 -8.88 -6.70
CA ASN A 117 -2.18 -8.90 -6.28
C ASN A 117 -1.91 -9.49 -4.90
N CYS A 118 -2.67 -9.20 -3.86
CA CYS A 118 -2.49 -9.87 -2.58
C CYS A 118 -2.98 -11.32 -2.61
N PRO A 119 -4.20 -11.64 -3.05
CA PRO A 119 -4.70 -13.01 -2.97
C PRO A 119 -4.32 -13.83 -4.20
N LYS A 120 -3.02 -14.11 -4.36
CA LYS A 120 -2.52 -15.05 -5.38
C LYS A 120 -2.57 -16.47 -4.84
N ILE A 121 -3.43 -17.30 -5.38
CA ILE A 121 -3.52 -18.72 -5.02
C ILE A 121 -2.65 -19.53 -5.96
N LEU A 122 -1.71 -20.28 -5.36
CA LEU A 122 -0.72 -21.08 -6.06
C LEU A 122 -0.85 -22.56 -5.70
N VAL A 123 -0.47 -23.39 -6.66
CA VAL A 123 -0.18 -24.81 -6.45
C VAL A 123 1.22 -25.13 -6.94
N ARG A 124 1.78 -26.25 -6.51
CA ARG A 124 3.03 -26.77 -7.06
C ARG A 124 2.97 -26.84 -8.58
N ARG A 125 4.11 -26.66 -9.23
CA ARG A 125 4.23 -26.71 -10.70
C ARG A 125 3.71 -28.01 -11.30
N ASP A 126 3.92 -29.13 -10.63
CA ASP A 126 3.55 -30.48 -11.05
C ASP A 126 2.10 -30.91 -10.67
N ALA A 127 1.31 -30.01 -10.08
CA ALA A 127 -0.11 -30.26 -9.84
C ALA A 127 -0.87 -30.49 -11.17
N PRO A 128 -2.01 -31.20 -11.16
CA PRO A 128 -2.81 -31.45 -12.36
C PRO A 128 -3.22 -30.19 -13.10
N ALA A 129 -3.41 -30.25 -14.42
CA ALA A 129 -4.00 -29.16 -15.18
C ALA A 129 -5.47 -28.95 -14.76
N PHE A 130 -5.92 -27.69 -14.78
CA PHE A 130 -7.28 -27.29 -14.43
C PHE A 130 -7.93 -26.54 -15.59
N SER A 131 -9.24 -26.71 -15.77
CA SER A 131 -10.03 -26.01 -16.78
C SER A 131 -10.23 -24.52 -16.43
N GLY A 132 -10.05 -24.14 -15.17
CA GLY A 132 -10.15 -22.77 -14.67
C GLY A 132 -10.05 -22.71 -13.16
N HIS A 133 -10.18 -21.49 -12.60
CA HIS A 133 -10.03 -21.27 -11.16
C HIS A 133 -11.02 -22.10 -10.31
N ALA A 134 -12.27 -22.26 -10.77
CA ALA A 134 -13.29 -23.01 -10.02
C ALA A 134 -12.94 -24.50 -9.91
N ASP A 135 -12.42 -25.11 -10.97
CA ASP A 135 -11.95 -26.48 -10.98
C ASP A 135 -10.73 -26.67 -10.07
N ALA A 136 -9.78 -25.75 -10.16
CA ALA A 136 -8.61 -25.73 -9.30
C ALA A 136 -8.97 -25.61 -7.80
N MET A 137 -9.94 -24.77 -7.46
CA MET A 137 -10.40 -24.64 -6.07
C MET A 137 -11.07 -25.91 -5.54
N LYS A 138 -11.84 -26.64 -6.36
CA LYS A 138 -12.40 -27.95 -6.01
C LYS A 138 -11.28 -28.94 -5.68
N TRP A 139 -10.22 -28.97 -6.48
CA TRP A 139 -9.06 -29.86 -6.25
C TRP A 139 -8.34 -29.58 -4.93
N LEU A 140 -8.36 -28.32 -4.43
CA LEU A 140 -7.78 -27.94 -3.14
C LEU A 140 -8.57 -28.49 -1.95
N SER A 141 -9.84 -28.90 -2.12
CA SER A 141 -10.64 -29.41 -1.02
C SER A 141 -10.03 -30.69 -0.45
N GLY A 142 -9.97 -30.78 0.90
CA GLY A 142 -9.36 -31.91 1.61
C GLY A 142 -7.83 -31.87 1.68
N LYS A 143 -7.16 -30.85 1.10
CA LYS A 143 -5.70 -30.69 1.17
C LYS A 143 -5.33 -29.65 2.23
N PRO A 144 -4.13 -29.75 2.85
CA PRO A 144 -3.59 -28.68 3.66
C PRO A 144 -3.27 -27.46 2.80
N PHE A 145 -3.46 -26.26 3.35
CA PHE A 145 -3.28 -25.01 2.63
C PHE A 145 -2.52 -24.00 3.49
N ALA A 146 -1.43 -23.45 2.98
CA ALA A 146 -0.60 -22.52 3.74
C ALA A 146 -0.96 -21.06 3.50
N VAL A 147 -0.87 -20.27 4.57
CA VAL A 147 -1.13 -18.82 4.56
C VAL A 147 -0.35 -18.10 5.67
N HIS A 148 0.09 -16.90 5.42
CA HIS A 148 0.69 -16.05 6.44
C HIS A 148 -0.41 -15.36 7.26
N ARG A 149 -0.43 -15.63 8.59
CA ARG A 149 -1.48 -15.16 9.50
C ARG A 149 -1.51 -13.63 9.62
N GLY A 150 -2.72 -13.05 9.71
CA GLY A 150 -2.91 -11.62 9.98
C GLY A 150 -2.59 -10.69 8.81
N THR A 151 -2.59 -11.22 7.60
CA THR A 151 -2.34 -10.48 6.35
C THR A 151 -3.59 -10.38 5.48
N CYS A 152 -3.53 -9.56 4.42
CA CYS A 152 -4.54 -9.54 3.35
C CYS A 152 -4.80 -10.94 2.78
N ALA A 153 -3.75 -11.74 2.59
CA ALA A 153 -3.86 -13.12 2.12
C ALA A 153 -4.65 -14.01 3.09
N ASN A 154 -4.46 -13.84 4.41
CA ASN A 154 -5.24 -14.58 5.41
C ASN A 154 -6.71 -14.16 5.41
N ALA A 155 -6.99 -12.86 5.39
CA ALA A 155 -8.36 -12.35 5.30
C ALA A 155 -9.06 -12.85 4.04
N ALA A 156 -8.35 -12.82 2.90
CA ALA A 156 -8.85 -13.28 1.62
C ALA A 156 -9.18 -14.77 1.62
N ILE A 157 -8.24 -15.64 2.04
CA ILE A 157 -8.47 -17.09 1.97
C ILE A 157 -9.60 -17.54 2.91
N GLU A 158 -9.70 -16.96 4.11
CA GLU A 158 -10.81 -17.27 5.00
C GLU A 158 -12.16 -16.80 4.44
N SER A 159 -12.20 -15.64 3.76
CA SER A 159 -13.39 -15.17 3.05
C SER A 159 -13.77 -16.10 1.90
N ILE A 160 -12.80 -16.56 1.12
CA ILE A 160 -12.98 -17.50 0.00
C ILE A 160 -13.54 -18.85 0.51
N ILE A 161 -13.00 -19.36 1.61
CA ILE A 161 -13.49 -20.58 2.28
C ILE A 161 -14.92 -20.37 2.80
N ALA A 162 -15.21 -19.25 3.43
CA ALA A 162 -16.54 -18.94 3.96
C ALA A 162 -17.61 -18.83 2.85
N LYS A 163 -17.20 -18.43 1.63
CA LYS A 163 -18.05 -18.45 0.42
C LYS A 163 -18.22 -19.84 -0.20
N GLY A 164 -17.63 -20.88 0.38
CA GLY A 164 -17.77 -22.27 -0.06
C GLY A 164 -16.98 -22.63 -1.30
N ALA A 165 -15.97 -21.83 -1.71
CA ALA A 165 -15.17 -22.11 -2.90
C ALA A 165 -14.35 -23.39 -2.79
N PHE A 166 -13.84 -23.71 -1.59
CA PHE A 166 -13.19 -24.96 -1.22
C PHE A 166 -13.15 -25.14 0.29
N LYS A 167 -12.85 -26.35 0.75
CA LYS A 167 -12.69 -26.68 2.17
C LYS A 167 -11.35 -27.39 2.36
N PRO A 168 -10.29 -26.70 2.84
CA PRO A 168 -9.02 -27.34 3.13
C PRO A 168 -9.17 -28.31 4.30
N SER A 169 -8.30 -29.33 4.38
CA SER A 169 -8.21 -30.17 5.58
C SER A 169 -7.67 -29.39 6.78
N GLU A 170 -6.78 -28.42 6.51
CA GLU A 170 -6.13 -27.57 7.52
C GLU A 170 -5.67 -26.27 6.87
N LEU A 171 -5.76 -25.12 7.59
CA LEU A 171 -5.05 -23.89 7.29
C LEU A 171 -3.75 -23.86 8.09
N GLN A 172 -2.62 -23.96 7.40
CA GLN A 172 -1.28 -23.93 7.99
C GLN A 172 -0.78 -22.48 8.04
N TYR A 173 -0.75 -21.90 9.24
CA TYR A 173 -0.26 -20.54 9.45
C TYR A 173 1.28 -20.51 9.44
N THR A 174 1.84 -20.10 8.32
CA THR A 174 3.27 -20.22 8.01
C THR A 174 3.82 -18.87 7.53
N PRO A 175 5.00 -18.42 8.00
CA PRO A 175 5.68 -17.23 7.47
C PRO A 175 5.89 -17.31 5.95
N ILE A 176 5.82 -16.17 5.26
CA ILE A 176 5.86 -16.12 3.79
C ILE A 176 7.15 -16.73 3.20
N GLU A 177 8.28 -16.53 3.87
CA GLU A 177 9.58 -17.07 3.46
C GLU A 177 9.63 -18.60 3.60
N VAL A 178 8.94 -19.13 4.62
CA VAL A 178 8.83 -20.58 4.86
C VAL A 178 7.85 -21.21 3.84
N ILE A 179 6.79 -20.52 3.46
CA ILE A 179 5.91 -20.94 2.35
C ILE A 179 6.75 -21.09 1.07
N ALA A 180 7.58 -20.08 0.75
CA ALA A 180 8.45 -20.12 -0.42
C ALA A 180 9.41 -21.32 -0.38
N SER A 181 10.13 -21.51 0.73
CA SER A 181 11.07 -22.63 0.90
C SER A 181 10.36 -24.00 0.85
N ASN A 182 9.13 -24.11 1.32
CA ASN A 182 8.35 -25.34 1.24
C ASN A 182 7.90 -25.67 -0.18
N PHE A 183 7.58 -24.67 -1.03
CA PHE A 183 7.36 -24.90 -2.46
C PHE A 183 8.63 -25.39 -3.16
N GLU A 184 9.76 -24.73 -2.91
CA GLU A 184 11.08 -25.15 -3.44
C GLU A 184 11.42 -26.60 -3.07
N ALA A 185 11.17 -26.97 -1.81
CA ALA A 185 11.42 -28.32 -1.28
C ALA A 185 10.32 -29.34 -1.63
N LYS A 186 9.29 -28.95 -2.38
CA LYS A 186 8.10 -29.78 -2.71
C LYS A 186 7.33 -30.33 -1.49
N LYS A 187 7.42 -29.64 -0.37
CA LYS A 187 6.74 -30.01 0.89
C LYS A 187 5.37 -29.37 1.06
N LEU A 188 4.96 -28.54 0.11
CA LEU A 188 3.69 -27.80 0.14
C LEU A 188 2.98 -27.91 -1.20
N ASP A 189 1.73 -28.35 -1.20
CA ASP A 189 0.93 -28.51 -2.42
C ASP A 189 0.29 -27.20 -2.88
N ALA A 190 -0.14 -26.36 -1.94
CA ALA A 190 -0.87 -25.14 -2.24
C ALA A 190 -0.72 -24.08 -1.15
N ALA A 191 -0.76 -22.81 -1.55
CA ALA A 191 -0.75 -21.65 -0.66
C ALA A 191 -1.41 -20.43 -1.31
N ILE A 192 -1.70 -19.43 -0.48
CA ILE A 192 -1.95 -18.07 -0.92
C ILE A 192 -0.75 -17.19 -0.53
N MET A 193 -0.30 -16.40 -1.50
CA MET A 193 0.82 -15.47 -1.35
C MET A 193 0.46 -14.14 -2.02
N TRP A 194 1.20 -13.10 -1.71
CA TRP A 194 1.11 -11.81 -2.41
C TRP A 194 2.28 -11.58 -3.36
N GLU A 195 2.08 -10.66 -4.31
CA GLU A 195 3.15 -10.21 -5.18
C GLU A 195 4.17 -9.31 -4.43
N PRO A 196 5.46 -9.41 -4.68
CA PRO A 196 6.10 -10.19 -5.73
C PRO A 196 6.55 -11.61 -5.31
N HIS A 197 6.28 -12.06 -4.08
CA HIS A 197 6.68 -13.39 -3.61
C HIS A 197 6.07 -14.51 -4.47
N ALA A 198 4.78 -14.39 -4.81
CA ALA A 198 4.10 -15.34 -5.68
C ALA A 198 4.77 -15.43 -7.06
N ARG A 199 5.11 -14.28 -7.65
CA ARG A 199 5.83 -14.20 -8.93
C ARG A 199 7.16 -14.95 -8.88
N ARG A 200 7.93 -14.74 -7.83
CA ARG A 200 9.23 -15.42 -7.66
C ARG A 200 9.09 -16.95 -7.70
N MET A 201 8.07 -17.50 -7.05
CA MET A 201 7.82 -18.94 -7.06
C MET A 201 7.45 -19.46 -8.46
N VAL A 202 6.68 -18.66 -9.20
CA VAL A 202 6.26 -19.02 -10.57
C VAL A 202 7.44 -18.93 -11.54
N GLU A 203 8.23 -17.87 -11.50
CA GLU A 203 9.41 -17.68 -12.39
C GLU A 203 10.51 -18.71 -12.11
N ALA A 204 10.68 -19.11 -10.85
CA ALA A 204 11.61 -20.16 -10.46
C ALA A 204 11.11 -21.59 -10.84
N GLY A 205 9.88 -21.72 -11.35
CA GLY A 205 9.32 -23.01 -11.75
C GLY A 205 8.85 -23.90 -10.59
N HIS A 206 8.75 -23.36 -9.36
CA HIS A 206 8.31 -24.12 -8.18
C HIS A 206 6.78 -24.20 -8.08
N ALA A 207 6.08 -23.16 -8.54
CA ALA A 207 4.63 -23.04 -8.44
C ALA A 207 4.00 -22.49 -9.74
N ARG A 208 2.68 -22.47 -9.78
CA ARG A 208 1.88 -21.77 -10.79
C ARG A 208 0.63 -21.18 -10.17
N TYR A 209 0.15 -20.08 -10.73
CA TYR A 209 -1.12 -19.48 -10.34
C TYR A 209 -2.29 -20.35 -10.75
N ILE A 210 -3.31 -20.42 -9.89
CA ILE A 210 -4.58 -21.08 -10.18
C ILE A 210 -5.78 -20.17 -9.95
N SER A 211 -5.63 -19.13 -9.11
CA SER A 211 -6.68 -18.15 -8.90
C SER A 211 -6.11 -16.82 -8.38
N THR A 212 -6.87 -15.74 -8.60
CA THR A 212 -6.78 -14.47 -7.89
C THR A 212 -7.93 -14.36 -6.87
N GLY A 213 -8.00 -13.26 -6.13
CA GLY A 213 -9.12 -12.97 -5.24
C GLY A 213 -10.34 -12.36 -5.92
N ALA A 214 -10.18 -11.82 -7.13
CA ALA A 214 -11.24 -11.08 -7.81
C ALA A 214 -12.52 -11.89 -8.03
N PRO A 215 -12.50 -13.18 -8.47
CA PRO A 215 -13.71 -13.98 -8.61
C PRO A 215 -14.50 -14.12 -7.30
N TYR A 216 -13.85 -13.89 -6.18
CA TYR A 216 -14.43 -14.03 -4.84
C TYR A 216 -14.70 -12.68 -4.18
N GLN A 217 -14.50 -11.56 -4.90
CA GLN A 217 -14.71 -10.22 -4.39
C GLN A 217 -13.95 -9.99 -3.06
N VAL A 218 -12.67 -10.27 -3.07
CA VAL A 218 -11.76 -10.04 -1.94
C VAL A 218 -10.67 -9.04 -2.34
N PRO A 219 -10.99 -7.73 -2.29
CA PRO A 219 -10.05 -6.67 -2.62
C PRO A 219 -8.95 -6.58 -1.58
N ASP A 220 -7.90 -5.85 -1.93
CA ASP A 220 -6.79 -5.47 -1.06
C ASP A 220 -6.38 -4.01 -1.29
N ALA A 221 -5.76 -3.39 -0.28
CA ALA A 221 -5.31 -2.02 -0.37
C ALA A 221 -4.03 -1.80 0.44
N ASP A 222 -3.33 -0.71 0.11
CA ASP A 222 -2.30 -0.14 0.95
C ASP A 222 -2.79 1.15 1.58
N PHE A 223 -2.28 1.39 2.77
CA PHE A 223 -2.52 2.63 3.47
C PHE A 223 -1.21 3.30 3.83
N THR A 224 -1.16 4.61 3.65
CA THR A 224 -0.14 5.43 4.29
C THR A 224 -0.67 5.90 5.63
N LEU A 225 0.11 5.61 6.65
CA LEU A 225 -0.16 5.98 8.04
C LEU A 225 0.78 7.06 8.49
N MET A 226 0.26 7.94 9.33
CA MET A 226 1.07 8.93 10.04
C MET A 226 0.69 8.95 11.52
N ARG A 227 1.66 9.28 12.36
CA ARG A 227 1.37 9.62 13.75
C ARG A 227 0.61 10.95 13.79
N GLN A 228 -0.44 11.04 14.60
CA GLN A 228 -1.24 12.27 14.72
C GLN A 228 -0.40 13.44 15.25
N ASP A 229 0.47 13.20 16.22
CA ASP A 229 1.35 14.24 16.76
C ASP A 229 2.38 14.77 15.74
N PHE A 230 2.75 13.97 14.73
CA PHE A 230 3.55 14.44 13.60
C PHE A 230 2.73 15.34 12.67
N ILE A 231 1.48 14.95 12.36
CA ILE A 231 0.57 15.76 11.53
C ILE A 231 0.32 17.12 12.17
N ASP A 232 0.03 17.14 13.48
CA ASP A 232 -0.31 18.34 14.21
C ASP A 232 0.86 19.34 14.28
N ARG A 233 2.05 18.83 14.54
CA ARG A 233 3.26 19.66 14.64
C ARG A 233 3.81 20.10 13.27
N ASN A 234 3.59 19.29 12.22
CA ASN A 234 4.23 19.47 10.92
C ASN A 234 3.22 19.35 9.76
N PRO A 235 2.11 20.09 9.74
CA PRO A 235 1.05 19.91 8.76
C PRO A 235 1.50 20.16 7.31
N ALA A 236 2.49 21.03 7.10
CA ALA A 236 3.08 21.26 5.78
C ALA A 236 3.91 20.04 5.31
N ALA A 237 4.71 19.46 6.21
CA ALA A 237 5.51 18.26 5.88
C ALA A 237 4.63 17.03 5.68
N ALA A 238 3.55 16.86 6.47
CA ALA A 238 2.59 15.78 6.27
C ALA A 238 1.94 15.85 4.87
N ALA A 239 1.48 17.04 4.45
CA ALA A 239 0.96 17.25 3.10
C ALA A 239 2.05 17.11 2.03
N GLY A 240 3.26 17.58 2.30
CA GLY A 240 4.43 17.44 1.43
C GLY A 240 4.77 15.99 1.15
N TRP A 241 4.69 15.11 2.16
CA TRP A 241 4.87 13.67 1.99
C TRP A 241 3.83 13.08 1.03
N ILE A 242 2.55 13.44 1.20
CA ILE A 242 1.48 12.96 0.31
C ILE A 242 1.64 13.48 -1.12
N LYS A 243 2.20 14.67 -1.33
CA LYS A 243 2.55 15.13 -2.68
C LYS A 243 3.61 14.23 -3.34
N ALA A 244 4.65 13.84 -2.59
CA ALA A 244 5.65 12.91 -3.06
C ALA A 244 5.03 11.54 -3.39
N GLU A 245 4.07 11.09 -2.60
CA GLU A 245 3.32 9.85 -2.83
C GLU A 245 2.47 9.94 -4.11
N ILE A 246 1.75 11.04 -4.35
CA ILE A 246 0.99 11.28 -5.57
C ILE A 246 1.92 11.23 -6.80
N GLU A 247 3.09 11.88 -6.76
CA GLU A 247 4.07 11.80 -7.85
C GLU A 247 4.57 10.38 -8.07
N ALA A 248 4.84 9.62 -7.01
CA ALA A 248 5.32 8.24 -7.10
C ALA A 248 4.26 7.32 -7.73
N VAL A 249 3.01 7.41 -7.31
CA VAL A 249 1.91 6.60 -7.88
C VAL A 249 1.71 6.93 -9.36
N ARG A 250 1.69 8.22 -9.73
CA ARG A 250 1.62 8.62 -11.14
C ARG A 250 2.81 8.09 -11.95
N PHE A 251 4.01 8.21 -11.40
CA PHE A 251 5.21 7.68 -12.05
C PHE A 251 5.08 6.18 -12.34
N MET A 252 4.59 5.39 -11.38
CA MET A 252 4.37 3.96 -11.56
C MET A 252 3.34 3.66 -12.65
N ILE A 253 2.26 4.46 -12.74
CA ILE A 253 1.23 4.31 -13.78
C ILE A 253 1.80 4.62 -15.17
N GLU A 254 2.59 5.67 -15.29
CA GLU A 254 3.03 6.23 -16.56
C GLU A 254 4.34 5.61 -17.09
N ASN A 255 5.17 5.04 -16.21
CA ASN A 255 6.54 4.60 -16.54
C ASN A 255 6.82 3.14 -16.14
N PRO A 256 6.13 2.13 -16.72
CA PRO A 256 6.25 0.74 -16.29
C PRO A 256 7.68 0.18 -16.36
N ARG A 257 8.45 0.52 -17.38
CA ARG A 257 9.83 0.04 -17.57
C ARG A 257 10.80 0.63 -16.55
N GLU A 258 10.76 1.95 -16.38
CA GLU A 258 11.65 2.61 -15.42
C GLU A 258 11.29 2.22 -13.98
N THR A 259 10.00 2.03 -13.69
CA THR A 259 9.53 1.47 -12.42
C THR A 259 10.16 0.10 -12.16
N ALA A 260 10.07 -0.82 -13.12
CA ALA A 260 10.63 -2.17 -12.99
C ALA A 260 12.15 -2.15 -12.73
N LYS A 261 12.87 -1.27 -13.43
CA LYS A 261 14.31 -1.07 -13.26
C LYS A 261 14.66 -0.58 -11.85
N ILE A 262 13.94 0.43 -11.35
CA ILE A 262 14.13 0.96 -9.99
C ILE A 262 13.85 -0.13 -8.96
N LEU A 263 12.75 -0.88 -9.13
CA LEU A 263 12.38 -1.95 -8.23
C LEU A 263 13.41 -3.08 -8.18
N ALA A 264 13.94 -3.51 -9.34
CA ALA A 264 14.96 -4.56 -9.41
C ALA A 264 16.27 -4.15 -8.72
N ALA A 265 16.60 -2.85 -8.74
CA ALA A 265 17.76 -2.34 -8.02
C ALA A 265 17.58 -2.35 -6.49
N GLU A 266 16.35 -2.25 -6.00
CA GLU A 266 16.03 -2.26 -4.56
C GLU A 266 15.76 -3.68 -4.02
N LEU A 267 15.16 -4.57 -4.82
CA LEU A 267 14.70 -5.89 -4.39
C LEU A 267 15.77 -6.97 -4.66
N THR A 268 16.45 -7.40 -3.63
CA THR A 268 17.41 -8.51 -3.75
C THR A 268 16.73 -9.79 -4.24
N GLY A 269 17.27 -10.41 -5.29
CA GLY A 269 16.77 -11.64 -5.87
C GLY A 269 15.60 -11.48 -6.85
N TYR A 270 15.33 -10.23 -7.30
CA TYR A 270 14.34 -9.94 -8.33
C TYR A 270 15.00 -9.32 -9.56
N THR A 271 14.61 -9.77 -10.73
CA THR A 271 14.98 -9.16 -12.01
C THR A 271 13.98 -8.06 -12.40
N GLU A 272 14.35 -7.18 -13.34
CA GLU A 272 13.43 -6.18 -13.89
C GLU A 272 12.16 -6.85 -14.47
N GLN A 273 12.32 -7.99 -15.13
CA GLN A 273 11.21 -8.76 -15.68
C GLN A 273 10.26 -9.27 -14.59
N MET A 274 10.79 -9.79 -13.48
CA MET A 274 9.99 -10.23 -12.33
C MET A 274 9.23 -9.06 -11.70
N ALA A 275 9.90 -7.93 -11.47
CA ALA A 275 9.29 -6.73 -10.90
C ALA A 275 8.20 -6.18 -11.82
N TRP A 276 8.50 -6.09 -13.14
CA TRP A 276 7.50 -5.67 -14.12
C TRP A 276 6.30 -6.62 -14.14
N ALA A 277 6.54 -7.93 -14.19
CA ALA A 277 5.47 -8.92 -14.28
C ALA A 277 4.59 -8.93 -13.01
N ALA A 278 5.17 -8.74 -11.83
CA ALA A 278 4.41 -8.68 -10.58
C ALA A 278 3.42 -7.51 -10.51
N LEU A 279 3.73 -6.39 -11.19
CA LEU A 279 2.89 -5.19 -11.14
C LEU A 279 2.03 -5.00 -12.39
N TYR A 280 2.59 -5.31 -13.57
CA TYR A 280 2.00 -4.92 -14.86
C TYR A 280 1.52 -6.10 -15.72
N GLU A 281 1.96 -7.35 -15.48
CA GLU A 281 1.48 -8.46 -16.28
C GLU A 281 -0.02 -8.72 -16.01
N VAL A 282 -0.79 -8.90 -17.10
CA VAL A 282 -2.21 -9.23 -16.98
C VAL A 282 -2.40 -10.64 -16.39
N ASN A 283 -3.31 -10.74 -15.45
CA ASN A 283 -3.74 -12.03 -14.94
C ASN A 283 -4.75 -12.65 -15.95
N PRO A 284 -4.54 -13.90 -16.42
CA PRO A 284 -5.46 -14.50 -17.38
C PRO A 284 -6.87 -14.68 -16.80
N PRO A 285 -7.94 -14.58 -17.63
CA PRO A 285 -9.32 -14.82 -17.19
C PRO A 285 -9.54 -16.20 -16.56
N GLN A 286 -8.76 -17.23 -17.00
CA GLN A 286 -8.83 -18.60 -16.47
C GLN A 286 -8.53 -18.69 -14.97
N ILE A 287 -7.71 -17.76 -14.44
CA ILE A 287 -7.44 -17.66 -13.01
C ILE A 287 -8.24 -16.52 -12.34
N GLY A 288 -9.27 -16.00 -13.02
CA GLY A 288 -10.07 -14.90 -12.51
C GLY A 288 -9.38 -13.54 -12.63
N GLY A 289 -8.60 -13.35 -13.69
CA GLY A 289 -7.94 -12.08 -13.97
C GLY A 289 -8.92 -10.99 -14.37
N ASP A 290 -8.58 -9.76 -13.98
CA ASP A 290 -9.23 -8.50 -14.28
C ASP A 290 -8.24 -7.64 -15.10
N PRO A 291 -8.69 -6.81 -16.04
CA PRO A 291 -7.81 -5.95 -16.81
C PRO A 291 -7.07 -4.87 -16.00
N VAL A 292 -7.52 -4.57 -14.78
CA VAL A 292 -6.90 -3.59 -13.90
C VAL A 292 -6.21 -4.29 -12.72
N ASN A 293 -4.89 -4.16 -12.62
CA ASN A 293 -4.14 -4.72 -11.50
C ASN A 293 -4.26 -3.84 -10.25
N TYR A 294 -4.13 -2.51 -10.41
CA TYR A 294 -4.25 -1.53 -9.34
C TYR A 294 -4.91 -0.23 -9.79
N VAL A 295 -5.56 0.42 -8.85
CA VAL A 295 -6.03 1.80 -8.96
C VAL A 295 -5.22 2.67 -8.01
N GLY A 296 -4.66 3.78 -8.49
CA GLY A 296 -4.09 4.85 -7.66
C GLY A 296 -5.21 5.59 -6.94
N LYS A 297 -5.76 5.00 -5.90
CA LYS A 297 -7.04 5.36 -5.29
C LYS A 297 -6.97 6.69 -4.53
N MET A 298 -5.98 6.86 -3.71
CA MET A 298 -5.68 7.96 -2.78
C MET A 298 -6.72 8.20 -1.69
N VAL A 299 -8.02 8.11 -1.99
CA VAL A 299 -9.13 8.51 -1.11
C VAL A 299 -9.82 7.33 -0.41
N PHE A 300 -10.51 7.62 0.68
CA PHE A 300 -11.32 6.67 1.46
C PHE A 300 -12.77 6.70 0.96
N ASP A 301 -13.01 6.13 -0.22
CA ASP A 301 -14.36 6.01 -0.78
C ASP A 301 -15.13 4.82 -0.20
N GLN A 302 -16.33 4.57 -0.71
CA GLN A 302 -17.20 3.50 -0.20
C GLN A 302 -16.58 2.10 -0.33
N GLU A 303 -15.81 1.84 -1.39
CA GLU A 303 -15.16 0.54 -1.59
C GLU A 303 -14.06 0.33 -0.54
N VAL A 304 -13.23 1.34 -0.30
CA VAL A 304 -12.18 1.31 0.73
C VAL A 304 -12.80 1.18 2.13
N LEU A 305 -13.85 1.93 2.43
CA LEU A 305 -14.54 1.84 3.73
C LEU A 305 -15.18 0.45 3.94
N ALA A 306 -15.72 -0.17 2.90
CA ALA A 306 -16.24 -1.54 2.95
C ALA A 306 -15.13 -2.57 3.21
N LEU A 307 -13.97 -2.43 2.54
CA LEU A 307 -12.78 -3.25 2.79
C LEU A 307 -12.35 -3.09 4.26
N MET A 308 -12.22 -1.87 4.75
CA MET A 308 -11.83 -1.59 6.15
C MET A 308 -12.79 -2.24 7.13
N LYS A 309 -14.10 -2.08 6.95
CA LYS A 309 -15.13 -2.71 7.81
C LYS A 309 -14.96 -4.24 7.85
N THR A 310 -14.79 -4.86 6.71
CA THR A 310 -14.54 -6.30 6.61
C THR A 310 -13.24 -6.68 7.32
N GLY A 311 -12.19 -5.88 7.15
CA GLY A 311 -10.89 -6.07 7.79
C GLY A 311 -10.97 -6.01 9.32
N TYR A 312 -11.63 -5.01 9.91
CA TYR A 312 -11.82 -4.94 11.35
C TYR A 312 -12.60 -6.14 11.89
N THR A 313 -13.69 -6.55 11.22
CA THR A 313 -14.45 -7.75 11.58
C THR A 313 -13.58 -9.00 11.55
N PHE A 314 -12.76 -9.17 10.52
CA PHE A 314 -11.83 -10.29 10.41
C PHE A 314 -10.78 -10.26 11.53
N LEU A 315 -10.12 -9.13 11.77
CA LEU A 315 -9.08 -8.98 12.79
C LEU A 315 -9.61 -9.24 14.21
N HIS A 316 -10.83 -8.82 14.50
CA HIS A 316 -11.49 -9.13 15.77
C HIS A 316 -11.76 -10.63 15.89
N ARG A 317 -12.26 -11.29 14.85
CA ARG A 317 -12.54 -12.73 14.83
C ARG A 317 -11.28 -13.57 15.11
N ILE A 318 -10.11 -13.16 14.57
CA ILE A 318 -8.82 -13.83 14.82
C ILE A 318 -8.15 -13.36 16.12
N LYS A 319 -8.81 -12.49 16.90
CA LYS A 319 -8.34 -11.93 18.19
C LYS A 319 -7.06 -11.08 18.04
N ALA A 320 -6.88 -10.42 16.91
CA ALA A 320 -5.78 -9.47 16.68
C ALA A 320 -6.12 -8.07 17.23
N ILE A 321 -7.39 -7.74 17.37
CA ILE A 321 -7.93 -6.50 17.93
C ILE A 321 -9.11 -6.80 18.88
N ASP A 322 -9.40 -5.86 19.79
CA ASP A 322 -10.40 -6.06 20.86
C ASP A 322 -11.84 -5.77 20.42
N ARG A 323 -12.04 -4.95 19.36
CA ARG A 323 -13.38 -4.54 18.89
C ARG A 323 -13.46 -4.69 17.37
N PRO A 324 -14.65 -5.09 16.83
CA PRO A 324 -14.83 -5.27 15.39
C PRO A 324 -15.05 -3.97 14.62
N ASP A 325 -15.26 -2.85 15.31
CA ASP A 325 -15.61 -1.59 14.70
C ASP A 325 -14.40 -0.72 14.44
N MET A 326 -14.48 0.05 13.36
CA MET A 326 -13.47 1.07 13.04
C MET A 326 -13.45 2.15 14.13
N PRO A 327 -12.28 2.49 14.70
CA PRO A 327 -12.18 3.61 15.64
C PRO A 327 -12.68 4.92 14.97
N PRO A 328 -13.43 5.79 15.71
CA PRO A 328 -14.00 7.01 15.14
C PRO A 328 -12.98 7.93 14.48
N ASN A 329 -11.77 7.88 14.96
CA ASN A 329 -10.65 8.71 14.52
C ASN A 329 -9.58 7.92 13.75
N ALA A 330 -9.91 6.76 13.17
CA ALA A 330 -8.96 5.94 12.40
C ALA A 330 -8.39 6.70 11.19
N ILE A 331 -9.16 7.59 10.58
CA ILE A 331 -8.82 8.33 9.37
C ILE A 331 -8.55 9.80 9.72
N ASN A 332 -7.46 10.34 9.18
CA ASN A 332 -7.18 11.76 9.08
C ASN A 332 -6.69 12.08 7.66
N ASP A 333 -7.62 12.36 6.76
CA ASP A 333 -7.34 12.69 5.36
C ASP A 333 -6.99 14.17 5.10
N GLY A 334 -6.80 14.96 6.16
CA GLY A 334 -6.41 16.37 6.06
C GLY A 334 -5.15 16.61 5.24
N PRO A 335 -4.03 15.89 5.48
CA PRO A 335 -2.82 15.98 4.66
C PRO A 335 -3.07 15.64 3.18
N LEU A 336 -3.90 14.65 2.89
CA LEU A 336 -4.27 14.28 1.52
C LEU A 336 -5.08 15.37 0.82
N LYS A 337 -6.13 15.87 1.47
CA LYS A 337 -6.98 16.95 0.92
C LYS A 337 -6.15 18.19 0.59
N ARG A 338 -5.24 18.55 1.48
CA ARG A 338 -4.31 19.66 1.26
C ARG A 338 -3.38 19.38 0.08
N ALA A 339 -2.76 18.20 0.00
CA ALA A 339 -1.87 17.83 -1.09
C ALA A 339 -2.58 17.86 -2.45
N LEU A 340 -3.78 17.25 -2.55
CA LEU A 340 -4.58 17.27 -3.78
C LEU A 340 -4.93 18.69 -4.21
N SER A 341 -5.37 19.54 -3.26
CA SER A 341 -5.70 20.95 -3.53
C SER A 341 -4.50 21.73 -4.05
N GLU A 342 -3.35 21.64 -3.37
CA GLU A 342 -2.13 22.39 -3.73
C GLU A 342 -1.53 21.90 -5.07
N MET A 343 -1.65 20.61 -5.40
CA MET A 343 -1.22 20.04 -6.68
C MET A 343 -2.26 20.18 -7.80
N LYS A 344 -3.46 20.69 -7.50
CA LYS A 344 -4.61 20.70 -8.42
C LYS A 344 -4.86 19.31 -9.01
N ALA A 345 -4.71 18.27 -8.19
CA ALA A 345 -4.89 16.89 -8.56
C ALA A 345 -6.26 16.36 -8.13
N THR A 346 -6.78 15.42 -8.88
CA THR A 346 -8.03 14.70 -8.56
C THR A 346 -7.71 13.23 -8.30
N ALA A 347 -8.45 12.61 -7.40
CA ALA A 347 -8.40 11.18 -7.15
C ALA A 347 -9.64 10.50 -7.78
N PRO A 348 -9.51 9.25 -8.28
CA PRO A 348 -8.28 8.45 -8.36
C PRO A 348 -7.27 9.00 -9.38
N LEU A 349 -5.97 8.68 -9.17
CA LEU A 349 -4.88 9.18 -10.04
C LEU A 349 -4.80 8.45 -11.37
N GLY A 350 -5.41 7.28 -11.50
CA GLY A 350 -5.38 6.43 -12.68
C GLY A 350 -5.26 4.95 -12.32
N GLU A 351 -5.01 4.11 -13.34
CA GLU A 351 -5.00 2.66 -13.24
C GLU A 351 -3.68 2.07 -13.74
N ILE A 352 -3.16 1.08 -13.04
CA ILE A 352 -2.15 0.17 -13.57
C ILE A 352 -2.91 -0.98 -14.25
N LYS A 353 -3.00 -0.91 -15.57
CA LYS A 353 -3.65 -1.93 -16.39
C LYS A 353 -2.72 -3.11 -16.64
N GLY A 354 -3.31 -4.30 -16.65
CA GLY A 354 -2.63 -5.52 -17.03
C GLY A 354 -2.18 -5.47 -18.49
N GLN A 355 -0.94 -5.86 -18.74
CA GLN A 355 -0.32 -5.85 -20.07
C GLN A 355 0.18 -7.27 -20.43
N PRO A 356 0.16 -7.66 -21.72
CA PRO A 356 0.78 -8.89 -22.15
C PRO A 356 2.28 -8.89 -21.82
N ARG A 357 2.83 -10.03 -21.43
CA ARG A 357 4.26 -10.17 -21.09
C ARG A 357 5.20 -9.74 -22.24
N SER A 358 4.73 -9.86 -23.48
CA SER A 358 5.46 -9.38 -24.66
C SER A 358 5.75 -7.88 -24.66
N ASN A 359 5.03 -7.09 -23.86
CA ASN A 359 5.27 -5.65 -23.71
C ASN A 359 6.51 -5.34 -22.85
N PHE A 360 7.00 -6.33 -22.09
CA PHE A 360 8.31 -6.23 -21.46
C PHE A 360 9.39 -6.48 -22.52
N LYS A 361 9.84 -5.44 -23.20
CA LYS A 361 10.91 -5.46 -24.22
C LYS A 361 12.11 -4.64 -23.75
#